data_d2ccdc1de91c45287d7b03f63e3a92ce
#
_entry.id   d2ccdc1de91c45287d7b03f63e3a92ce
#
_cell.length_a   1.000
_cell.length_b   1.000
_cell.length_c   1.000
_cell.angle_alpha   90.00
_cell.angle_beta   90.00
_cell.angle_gamma   90.00
#
_symmetry.space_group_name_H-M   'P 1'
#
loop_
_entity.id
_entity.type
_entity.pdbx_description
1 polymer ?
#
loop_
_entity_poly.entity_id
_entity_poly.type
_entity_poly.pdbx_seq_one_letter_code
_entity_poly.pdbx_strand_id
1 'polypeptide(L)'
;MTAVVVWGAFVLAALNLLPGLLGAWRWYRHEVSRGFWVLLRVAQGAAVVFAAGVGVLAAAGHSSSENLFYLYALLPLAIAFVAEQLRVASAQTILDQREIPDAQAVGELPAEEQQEVVALIVRREMGVMCLSAFVVVFLALRAAETAHGF
;
A
#
# COMPACT_ATOMS: atom_id res chain seq x y z
N MET A 1 -14.65 -14.10 19.33
CA MET A 1 -14.52 -13.03 18.32
C MET A 1 -13.06 -12.53 18.21
N THR A 2 -12.34 -12.33 19.31
CA THR A 2 -10.91 -11.91 19.31
C THR A 2 -10.03 -12.73 18.35
N ALA A 3 -10.13 -14.08 18.37
CA ALA A 3 -9.35 -14.90 17.45
C ALA A 3 -9.59 -14.60 15.97
N VAL A 4 -10.82 -14.32 15.55
CA VAL A 4 -11.14 -13.97 14.15
C VAL A 4 -10.48 -12.66 13.74
N VAL A 5 -10.52 -11.67 14.61
CA VAL A 5 -9.88 -10.35 14.37
C VAL A 5 -8.37 -10.48 14.31
N VAL A 6 -7.77 -11.21 15.23
CA VAL A 6 -6.31 -11.46 15.27
C VAL A 6 -5.86 -12.21 14.00
N TRP A 7 -6.55 -13.28 13.60
CA TRP A 7 -6.25 -13.98 12.36
C TRP A 7 -6.44 -13.12 11.13
N GLY A 8 -7.49 -12.27 11.10
CA GLY A 8 -7.72 -11.29 10.04
C GLY A 8 -6.54 -10.31 9.91
N ALA A 9 -6.02 -9.82 11.04
CA ALA A 9 -4.86 -8.94 11.06
C ALA A 9 -3.57 -9.65 10.57
N PHE A 10 -3.34 -10.91 10.95
CA PHE A 10 -2.22 -11.70 10.42
C PHE A 10 -2.33 -11.96 8.92
N VAL A 11 -3.53 -12.27 8.42
CA VAL A 11 -3.78 -12.42 6.97
C VAL A 11 -3.49 -11.10 6.25
N LEU A 12 -3.95 -9.97 6.79
CA LEU A 12 -3.66 -8.65 6.25
C LEU A 12 -2.15 -8.37 6.20
N ALA A 13 -1.42 -8.68 7.29
CA ALA A 13 0.02 -8.56 7.34
C ALA A 13 0.71 -9.42 6.27
N ALA A 14 0.33 -10.68 6.14
CA ALA A 14 0.90 -11.61 5.15
C ALA A 14 0.63 -11.13 3.71
N LEU A 15 -0.61 -10.70 3.40
CA LEU A 15 -0.97 -10.18 2.08
C LEU A 15 -0.23 -8.90 1.71
N ASN A 16 0.15 -8.06 2.68
CA ASN A 16 0.96 -6.86 2.42
C ASN A 16 2.47 -7.18 2.39
N LEU A 17 2.92 -8.18 3.14
CA LEU A 17 4.32 -8.60 3.12
C LEU A 17 4.75 -9.12 1.74
N LEU A 18 3.86 -9.83 1.04
CA LEU A 18 4.15 -10.37 -0.30
C LEU A 18 4.49 -9.27 -1.31
N PRO A 19 3.65 -8.25 -1.56
CA PRO A 19 4.02 -7.16 -2.45
C PRO A 19 5.16 -6.32 -1.89
N GLY A 20 5.28 -6.15 -0.57
CA GLY A 20 6.40 -5.48 0.06
C GLY A 20 7.74 -6.12 -0.33
N LEU A 21 7.89 -7.42 -0.14
CA LEU A 21 9.11 -8.16 -0.48
C LEU A 21 9.35 -8.23 -1.98
N LEU A 22 8.32 -8.54 -2.78
CA LEU A 22 8.43 -8.60 -4.23
C LEU A 22 8.79 -7.22 -4.81
N GLY A 23 8.14 -6.16 -4.31
CA GLY A 23 8.41 -4.78 -4.71
C GLY A 23 9.83 -4.35 -4.38
N ALA A 24 10.31 -4.62 -3.16
CA ALA A 24 11.68 -4.32 -2.73
C ALA A 24 12.71 -5.04 -3.61
N TRP A 25 12.50 -6.32 -3.87
CA TRP A 25 13.36 -7.13 -4.73
C TRP A 25 13.42 -6.59 -6.16
N ARG A 26 12.26 -6.32 -6.79
CA ARG A 26 12.17 -5.79 -8.15
C ARG A 26 12.69 -4.37 -8.25
N TRP A 27 12.42 -3.54 -7.26
CA TRP A 27 12.96 -2.19 -7.17
C TRP A 27 14.50 -2.18 -7.12
N TYR A 28 15.08 -3.09 -6.33
CA TYR A 28 16.54 -3.26 -6.27
C TYR A 28 17.11 -3.72 -7.61
N ARG A 29 16.43 -4.62 -8.30
CA ARG A 29 16.85 -5.12 -9.63
C ARG A 29 16.52 -4.19 -10.79
N HIS A 30 15.89 -3.06 -10.55
CA HIS A 30 15.45 -2.11 -11.59
C HIS A 30 14.46 -2.74 -12.60
N GLU A 31 13.68 -3.70 -12.18
CA GLU A 31 12.72 -4.43 -13.01
C GLU A 31 11.28 -4.02 -12.71
N VAL A 32 10.50 -3.74 -13.75
CA VAL A 32 9.05 -3.53 -13.62
C VAL A 32 8.34 -4.87 -13.44
N SER A 33 7.39 -4.97 -12.51
CA SER A 33 6.68 -6.21 -12.23
C SER A 33 5.16 -6.00 -12.21
N ARG A 34 4.45 -6.62 -13.16
CA ARG A 34 2.98 -6.67 -13.14
C ARG A 34 2.46 -7.43 -11.91
N GLY A 35 3.17 -8.50 -11.51
CA GLY A 35 2.81 -9.28 -10.33
C GLY A 35 2.80 -8.46 -9.03
N PHE A 36 3.75 -7.53 -8.88
CA PHE A 36 3.78 -6.59 -7.78
C PHE A 36 2.48 -5.77 -7.69
N TRP A 37 2.04 -5.18 -8.80
CA TRP A 37 0.84 -4.36 -8.84
C TRP A 37 -0.43 -5.14 -8.53
N VAL A 38 -0.55 -6.37 -9.05
CA VAL A 38 -1.69 -7.24 -8.76
C VAL A 38 -1.73 -7.60 -7.28
N LEU A 39 -0.62 -8.06 -6.69
CA LEU A 39 -0.54 -8.39 -5.27
C LEU A 39 -0.84 -7.18 -4.39
N LEU A 40 -0.33 -6.01 -4.76
CA LEU A 40 -0.59 -4.77 -4.03
C LEU A 40 -2.09 -4.43 -4.03
N ARG A 41 -2.79 -4.54 -5.17
CA ARG A 41 -4.24 -4.30 -5.25
C ARG A 41 -5.04 -5.29 -4.40
N VAL A 42 -4.65 -6.55 -4.39
CA VAL A 42 -5.25 -7.57 -3.50
C VAL A 42 -5.03 -7.19 -2.04
N ALA A 43 -3.82 -6.78 -1.66
CA ALA A 43 -3.48 -6.36 -0.30
C ALA A 43 -4.26 -5.11 0.13
N GLN A 44 -4.41 -4.11 -0.75
CA GLN A 44 -5.23 -2.92 -0.49
C GLN A 44 -6.72 -3.29 -0.32
N GLY A 45 -7.25 -4.18 -1.17
CA GLY A 45 -8.60 -4.71 -1.03
C GLY A 45 -8.81 -5.44 0.31
N ALA A 46 -7.83 -6.24 0.74
CA ALA A 46 -7.87 -6.90 2.03
C ALA A 46 -7.90 -5.91 3.21
N ALA A 47 -7.19 -4.78 3.12
CA ALA A 47 -7.25 -3.72 4.13
C ALA A 47 -8.65 -3.10 4.24
N VAL A 48 -9.32 -2.87 3.11
CA VAL A 48 -10.71 -2.39 3.08
C VAL A 48 -11.65 -3.41 3.74
N VAL A 49 -11.52 -4.69 3.37
CA VAL A 49 -12.35 -5.77 3.93
C VAL A 49 -12.13 -5.93 5.43
N PHE A 50 -10.89 -5.87 5.88
CA PHE A 50 -10.56 -5.94 7.30
C PHE A 50 -11.15 -4.77 8.09
N ALA A 51 -10.97 -3.55 7.62
CA ALA A 51 -11.52 -2.35 8.26
C ALA A 51 -13.06 -2.36 8.29
N ALA A 52 -13.70 -2.79 7.19
CA ALA A 52 -15.16 -2.95 7.12
C ALA A 52 -15.63 -4.02 8.11
N GLY A 53 -14.93 -5.16 8.20
CA GLY A 53 -15.24 -6.22 9.17
C GLY A 53 -15.16 -5.74 10.62
N VAL A 54 -14.13 -4.98 10.97
CA VAL A 54 -13.99 -4.35 12.29
C VAL A 54 -15.14 -3.38 12.54
N GLY A 55 -15.52 -2.57 11.55
CA GLY A 55 -16.67 -1.65 11.65
C GLY A 55 -17.99 -2.37 11.89
N VAL A 56 -18.25 -3.48 11.19
CA VAL A 56 -19.45 -4.31 11.38
C VAL A 56 -19.48 -4.94 12.77
N LEU A 57 -18.35 -5.46 13.26
CA LEU A 57 -18.27 -6.02 14.62
C LEU A 57 -18.55 -4.94 15.68
N ALA A 58 -17.98 -3.75 15.54
CA ALA A 58 -18.25 -2.64 16.43
C ALA A 58 -19.73 -2.22 16.41
N ALA A 59 -20.35 -2.14 15.24
CA ALA A 59 -21.78 -1.84 15.10
C ALA A 59 -22.69 -2.92 15.72
N ALA A 60 -22.24 -4.18 15.74
CA ALA A 60 -22.93 -5.31 16.37
C ALA A 60 -22.70 -5.38 17.91
N GLY A 61 -22.04 -4.40 18.49
CA GLY A 61 -21.78 -4.32 19.95
C GLY A 61 -20.54 -5.10 20.41
N HIS A 62 -19.75 -5.64 19.50
CA HIS A 62 -18.49 -6.29 19.80
C HIS A 62 -17.36 -5.28 19.63
N SER A 63 -16.85 -4.75 20.73
CA SER A 63 -15.82 -3.71 20.70
C SER A 63 -14.55 -4.16 21.42
N SER A 64 -13.40 -3.72 20.91
CA SER A 64 -12.15 -3.88 21.62
C SER A 64 -12.14 -3.03 22.90
N SER A 65 -11.55 -3.55 23.95
CA SER A 65 -11.28 -2.79 25.19
C SER A 65 -10.19 -1.73 25.00
N GLU A 66 -9.41 -1.83 23.94
CA GLU A 66 -8.33 -0.89 23.63
C GLU A 66 -8.66 0.01 22.44
N ASN A 67 -8.71 1.33 22.65
CA ASN A 67 -8.96 2.31 21.59
C ASN A 67 -7.84 2.32 20.53
N LEU A 68 -6.62 1.97 20.89
CA LEU A 68 -5.48 1.87 19.97
C LEU A 68 -5.68 0.81 18.89
N PHE A 69 -6.45 -0.24 19.17
CA PHE A 69 -6.82 -1.24 18.19
C PHE A 69 -7.48 -0.60 16.94
N TYR A 70 -8.48 0.27 17.16
CA TYR A 70 -9.19 0.91 16.05
C TYR A 70 -8.28 1.81 15.23
N LEU A 71 -7.34 2.49 15.88
CA LEU A 71 -6.34 3.28 15.18
C LEU A 71 -5.51 2.38 14.24
N TYR A 72 -4.96 1.28 14.76
CA TYR A 72 -4.14 0.37 13.96
C TYR A 72 -4.93 -0.40 12.90
N ALA A 73 -6.21 -0.68 13.13
CA ALA A 73 -7.09 -1.35 12.17
C ALA A 73 -7.51 -0.44 11.01
N LEU A 74 -7.67 0.87 11.24
CA LEU A 74 -8.13 1.84 10.24
C LEU A 74 -6.98 2.58 9.52
N LEU A 75 -5.84 2.76 10.20
CA LEU A 75 -4.69 3.47 9.64
C LEU A 75 -4.17 2.89 8.31
N PRO A 76 -4.23 1.57 8.04
CA PRO A 76 -3.89 1.01 6.72
C PRO A 76 -4.64 1.66 5.56
N LEU A 77 -5.89 2.07 5.73
CA LEU A 77 -6.66 2.78 4.69
C LEU A 77 -6.08 4.17 4.43
N ALA A 78 -5.74 4.91 5.49
CA ALA A 78 -5.12 6.22 5.37
C ALA A 78 -3.74 6.12 4.70
N ILE A 79 -2.95 5.12 5.08
CA ILE A 79 -1.63 4.85 4.46
C ILE A 79 -1.79 4.52 2.97
N ALA A 80 -2.76 3.67 2.60
CA ALA A 80 -3.02 3.35 1.19
C ALA A 80 -3.41 4.60 0.40
N PHE A 81 -4.27 5.44 0.96
CA PHE A 81 -4.67 6.70 0.32
C PHE A 81 -3.48 7.66 0.14
N VAL A 82 -2.71 7.91 1.20
CA VAL A 82 -1.53 8.79 1.15
C VAL A 82 -0.49 8.23 0.17
N ALA A 83 -0.27 6.93 0.13
CA ALA A 83 0.66 6.30 -0.79
C ALA A 83 0.25 6.51 -2.26
N GLU A 84 -1.05 6.42 -2.58
CA GLU A 84 -1.56 6.73 -3.94
C GLU A 84 -1.33 8.21 -4.30
N GLN A 85 -1.53 9.15 -3.37
CA GLN A 85 -1.23 10.56 -3.61
C GLN A 85 0.28 10.79 -3.82
N LEU A 86 1.12 10.17 -3.00
CA LEU A 86 2.58 10.25 -3.14
C LEU A 86 3.06 9.62 -4.45
N ARG A 87 2.40 8.57 -4.93
CA ARG A 87 2.69 7.95 -6.21
C ARG A 87 2.51 8.96 -7.35
N VAL A 88 1.35 9.64 -7.39
CA VAL A 88 1.06 10.68 -8.40
C VAL A 88 2.04 11.85 -8.29
N ALA A 89 2.28 12.35 -7.08
CA ALA A 89 3.23 13.44 -6.84
C ALA A 89 4.67 13.07 -7.24
N SER A 90 5.06 11.79 -7.05
CA SER A 90 6.40 11.34 -7.43
C SER A 90 6.60 11.26 -8.95
N ALA A 91 5.55 10.94 -9.71
CA ALA A 91 5.59 11.02 -11.18
C ALA A 91 5.77 12.47 -11.64
N GLN A 92 4.97 13.40 -11.08
CA GLN A 92 5.09 14.83 -11.39
C GLN A 92 6.48 15.38 -11.10
N THR A 93 7.08 15.00 -9.96
CA THR A 93 8.45 15.42 -9.61
C THR A 93 9.49 15.02 -10.68
N ILE A 94 9.33 13.86 -11.32
CA ILE A 94 10.25 13.43 -12.38
C ILE A 94 10.04 14.26 -13.65
N LEU A 95 8.79 14.55 -14.01
CA LEU A 95 8.47 15.42 -15.15
C LEU A 95 9.06 16.80 -14.94
N ASP A 96 8.88 17.40 -13.76
CA ASP A 96 9.42 18.71 -13.41
C ASP A 96 10.96 18.75 -13.47
N GLN A 97 11.63 17.70 -12.97
CA GLN A 97 13.10 17.59 -13.02
C GLN A 97 13.65 17.46 -14.44
N ARG A 98 12.86 16.95 -15.37
CA ARG A 98 13.21 16.80 -16.78
C ARG A 98 12.69 17.95 -17.65
N GLU A 99 12.06 18.96 -17.05
CA GLU A 99 11.43 20.11 -17.75
C GLU A 99 10.36 19.67 -18.76
N ILE A 100 9.67 18.55 -18.48
CA ILE A 100 8.59 18.00 -19.28
C ILE A 100 7.28 18.54 -18.73
N PRO A 101 6.49 19.33 -19.50
CA PRO A 101 5.34 20.05 -18.96
C PRO A 101 4.21 19.14 -18.47
N ASP A 102 3.99 18.00 -19.13
CA ASP A 102 2.93 17.06 -18.77
C ASP A 102 3.16 15.64 -19.33
N ALA A 103 2.27 14.71 -18.97
CA ALA A 103 2.34 13.32 -19.43
C ALA A 103 2.15 13.18 -20.96
N GLN A 104 1.49 14.13 -21.64
CA GLN A 104 1.32 14.09 -23.10
C GLN A 104 2.65 14.39 -23.79
N ALA A 105 3.41 15.35 -23.26
CA ALA A 105 4.72 15.70 -23.80
C ALA A 105 5.72 14.54 -23.72
N VAL A 106 5.55 13.61 -22.76
CA VAL A 106 6.34 12.36 -22.73
C VAL A 106 6.12 11.54 -24.02
N GLY A 107 4.89 11.49 -24.53
CA GLY A 107 4.56 10.76 -25.75
C GLY A 107 5.17 11.36 -27.02
N GLU A 108 5.61 12.61 -26.98
CA GLU A 108 6.25 13.35 -28.09
C GLU A 108 7.78 13.20 -28.10
N LEU A 109 8.36 12.63 -27.01
CA LEU A 109 9.80 12.38 -26.91
C LEU A 109 10.25 11.25 -27.86
N PRO A 110 11.54 11.24 -28.25
CA PRO A 110 12.13 10.09 -28.91
C PRO A 110 11.92 8.80 -28.10
N ALA A 111 11.73 7.65 -28.77
CA ALA A 111 11.35 6.39 -28.12
C ALA A 111 12.30 5.97 -27.00
N GLU A 112 13.59 6.24 -27.10
CA GLU A 112 14.59 5.94 -26.06
C GLU A 112 14.39 6.81 -24.81
N GLU A 113 14.22 8.11 -24.99
CA GLU A 113 13.98 9.05 -23.86
C GLU A 113 12.63 8.78 -23.20
N GLN A 114 11.60 8.47 -23.99
CA GLN A 114 10.29 8.10 -23.45
C GLN A 114 10.39 6.87 -22.55
N GLN A 115 11.11 5.82 -22.99
CA GLN A 115 11.30 4.60 -22.19
C GLN A 115 12.06 4.89 -20.90
N GLU A 116 13.09 5.75 -20.94
CA GLU A 116 13.86 6.13 -19.76
C GLU A 116 12.99 6.87 -18.74
N VAL A 117 12.22 7.88 -19.17
CA VAL A 117 11.33 8.66 -18.29
C VAL A 117 10.28 7.76 -17.65
N VAL A 118 9.62 6.90 -18.44
CA VAL A 118 8.61 5.97 -17.94
C VAL A 118 9.21 4.98 -16.94
N ALA A 119 10.42 4.46 -17.20
CA ALA A 119 11.10 3.54 -16.29
C ALA A 119 11.44 4.20 -14.95
N LEU A 120 11.89 5.46 -14.97
CA LEU A 120 12.16 6.24 -13.75
C LEU A 120 10.89 6.48 -12.92
N ILE A 121 9.79 6.87 -13.58
CA ILE A 121 8.50 7.08 -12.93
C ILE A 121 8.03 5.79 -12.25
N VAL A 122 7.94 4.70 -13.00
CA VAL A 122 7.45 3.41 -12.50
C VAL A 122 8.31 2.88 -11.35
N ARG A 123 9.64 3.05 -11.46
CA ARG A 123 10.56 2.65 -10.38
C ARG A 123 10.30 3.43 -9.10
N ARG A 124 10.12 4.75 -9.18
CA ARG A 124 9.86 5.60 -8.02
C ARG A 124 8.49 5.29 -7.40
N GLU A 125 7.47 5.12 -8.23
CA GLU A 125 6.14 4.69 -7.80
C GLU A 125 6.20 3.35 -7.04
N MET A 126 6.92 2.36 -7.60
CA MET A 126 7.08 1.04 -6.97
C MET A 126 7.77 1.15 -5.60
N GLY A 127 8.78 2.02 -5.45
CA GLY A 127 9.44 2.27 -4.17
C GLY A 127 8.49 2.81 -3.11
N VAL A 128 7.68 3.83 -3.46
CA VAL A 128 6.68 4.42 -2.55
C VAL A 128 5.65 3.37 -2.13
N MET A 129 5.11 2.61 -3.09
CA MET A 129 4.07 1.61 -2.82
C MET A 129 4.60 0.40 -2.04
N CYS A 130 5.85 -0.01 -2.29
CA CYS A 130 6.52 -1.04 -1.52
C CYS A 130 6.70 -0.63 -0.05
N LEU A 131 7.17 0.60 0.20
CA LEU A 131 7.31 1.13 1.55
C LEU A 131 5.97 1.19 2.27
N SER A 132 4.92 1.65 1.61
CA SER A 132 3.56 1.69 2.18
C SER A 132 3.07 0.29 2.58
N ALA A 133 3.35 -0.74 1.77
CA ALA A 133 3.00 -2.12 2.10
C ALA A 133 3.69 -2.59 3.38
N PHE A 134 4.97 -2.30 3.60
CA PHE A 134 5.67 -2.61 4.85
C PHE A 134 5.09 -1.86 6.06
N VAL A 135 4.70 -0.60 5.89
CA VAL A 135 4.02 0.16 6.95
C VAL A 135 2.71 -0.53 7.34
N VAL A 136 1.92 -0.99 6.35
CA VAL A 136 0.68 -1.73 6.62
C VAL A 136 0.95 -3.06 7.33
N VAL A 137 2.03 -3.78 7.00
CA VAL A 137 2.44 -4.99 7.75
C VAL A 137 2.63 -4.66 9.23
N PHE A 138 3.40 -3.62 9.54
CA PHE A 138 3.63 -3.19 10.92
C PHE A 138 2.31 -2.84 11.64
N LEU A 139 1.44 -2.06 10.99
CA LEU A 139 0.15 -1.66 11.56
C LEU A 139 -0.77 -2.87 11.80
N ALA A 140 -0.81 -3.82 10.87
CA ALA A 140 -1.61 -5.05 11.01
C ALA A 140 -1.11 -5.91 12.18
N LEU A 141 0.20 -6.04 12.38
CA LEU A 141 0.78 -6.74 13.53
C LEU A 141 0.43 -6.02 14.85
N ARG A 142 0.48 -4.68 14.88
CA ARG A 142 0.05 -3.90 16.05
C ARG A 142 -1.45 -4.04 16.32
N ALA A 143 -2.28 -4.10 15.26
CA ALA A 143 -3.70 -4.38 15.42
C ALA A 143 -3.94 -5.79 16.02
N ALA A 144 -3.17 -6.80 15.61
CA ALA A 144 -3.25 -8.14 16.20
C ALA A 144 -2.90 -8.16 17.70
N GLU A 145 -1.86 -7.40 18.10
CA GLU A 145 -1.44 -7.31 19.51
C GLU A 145 -2.45 -6.57 20.40
N THR A 146 -3.16 -5.57 19.86
CA THR A 146 -4.11 -4.74 20.58
C THR A 146 -5.56 -5.21 20.48
N ALA A 147 -5.83 -6.33 19.80
CA ALA A 147 -7.16 -6.91 19.60
C ALA A 147 -7.65 -7.66 20.84
N HIS A 148 -7.88 -6.96 21.96
CA HIS A 148 -8.38 -7.54 23.19
C HIS A 148 -9.85 -7.18 23.43
N GLY A 149 -10.62 -8.11 24.01
CA GLY A 149 -11.98 -7.85 24.50
C GLY A 149 -13.12 -8.02 23.49
N PHE A 150 -12.87 -8.59 22.28
CA PHE A 150 -13.93 -8.93 21.33
C PHE A 150 -14.75 -10.16 21.73
#